data_09265474c1fd6fb6ceb2d82e3fb53591
#
_entry.id   09265474c1fd6fb6ceb2d82e3fb53591
#
_cell.length_a   1.000
_cell.length_b   1.000
_cell.length_c   1.000
_cell.angle_alpha   90.00
_cell.angle_beta   90.00
_cell.angle_gamma   90.00
#
_symmetry.space_group_name_H-M   'P 1'
#
loop_
_entity.id
_entity.type
_entity.pdbx_description
1 polymer ?
#
loop_
_entity_poly.entity_id
_entity_poly.type
_entity_poly.pdbx_seq_one_letter_code
_entity_poly.pdbx_strand_id
1 'polypeptide(L)'
;MEQFQAVNIEQSILGSFIVDNSLGEKLKDLKENMFTVEYNKLILKVMKSLYESKLSLDIESIFTKLKEMNSGVNVTYLSNLASMSQCSSIDSHISILKDKLLRREIIKSCTDLFQKLRRGRRY
;
A
#
# COMPACT_ATOMS: atom_id res chain seq x y z
N MET A 1 7.30 -13.99 -9.45
CA MET A 1 6.84 -13.08 -10.51
C MET A 1 5.64 -12.24 -10.09
N GLU A 2 4.58 -12.87 -9.59
CA GLU A 2 3.41 -12.11 -9.12
C GLU A 2 3.74 -11.17 -7.97
N GLN A 3 4.55 -11.61 -7.01
CA GLN A 3 4.96 -10.76 -5.90
C GLN A 3 5.76 -9.55 -6.39
N PHE A 4 6.62 -9.76 -7.37
CA PHE A 4 7.43 -8.68 -7.93
C PHE A 4 6.55 -7.62 -8.59
N GLN A 5 5.54 -8.07 -9.35
CA GLN A 5 4.59 -7.15 -9.98
C GLN A 5 3.78 -6.37 -8.94
N ALA A 6 3.37 -7.04 -7.87
CA ALA A 6 2.62 -6.40 -6.80
C ALA A 6 3.42 -5.28 -6.14
N VAL A 7 4.71 -5.51 -5.88
CA VAL A 7 5.58 -4.49 -5.29
C VAL A 7 5.70 -3.28 -6.21
N ASN A 8 5.90 -3.51 -7.50
CA ASN A 8 5.99 -2.42 -8.48
C ASN A 8 4.70 -1.62 -8.54
N ILE A 9 3.56 -2.29 -8.46
CA ILE A 9 2.25 -1.63 -8.46
C ILE A 9 2.07 -0.81 -7.19
N GLU A 10 2.45 -1.35 -6.03
CA GLU A 10 2.41 -0.60 -4.77
C GLU A 10 3.22 0.69 -4.88
N GLN A 11 4.44 0.58 -5.39
CA GLN A 11 5.34 1.72 -5.53
C GLN A 11 4.80 2.74 -6.52
N SER A 12 4.23 2.28 -7.62
CA SER A 12 3.64 3.16 -8.63
C SER A 12 2.47 3.96 -8.05
N ILE A 13 1.62 3.32 -7.27
CA ILE A 13 0.48 3.98 -6.63
C ILE A 13 0.97 5.09 -5.69
N LEU A 14 1.89 4.74 -4.80
CA LEU A 14 2.41 5.71 -3.84
C LEU A 14 3.13 6.86 -4.54
N GLY A 15 3.92 6.54 -5.57
CA GLY A 15 4.59 7.56 -6.36
C GLY A 15 3.62 8.50 -7.06
N SER A 16 2.48 7.98 -7.50
CA SER A 16 1.46 8.78 -8.17
C SER A 16 0.89 9.85 -7.25
N PHE A 17 0.68 9.55 -5.97
CA PHE A 17 0.21 10.55 -5.02
C PHE A 17 1.23 11.65 -4.80
N ILE A 18 2.51 11.31 -4.82
CA ILE A 18 3.59 12.30 -4.66
C ILE A 18 3.62 13.25 -5.86
N VAL A 19 3.50 12.70 -7.06
CA VAL A 19 3.59 13.46 -8.30
C VAL A 19 2.33 14.29 -8.54
N ASP A 20 1.16 13.76 -8.18
CA ASP A 20 -0.11 14.44 -8.40
C ASP A 20 -0.97 14.38 -7.13
N ASN A 21 -0.87 15.41 -6.33
CA ASN A 21 -1.61 15.50 -5.06
C ASN A 21 -3.13 15.53 -5.26
N SER A 22 -3.61 15.88 -6.44
CA SER A 22 -5.06 15.88 -6.71
C SER A 22 -5.66 14.49 -6.64
N LEU A 23 -4.84 13.45 -6.69
CA LEU A 23 -5.28 12.06 -6.56
C LEU A 23 -5.53 11.65 -5.11
N GLY A 24 -5.22 12.52 -4.15
CA GLY A 24 -5.29 12.20 -2.72
C GLY A 24 -6.62 11.63 -2.26
N GLU A 25 -7.71 12.02 -2.90
CA GLU A 25 -9.04 11.48 -2.59
C GLU A 25 -9.08 9.96 -2.70
N LYS A 26 -8.28 9.38 -3.57
CA LYS A 26 -8.25 7.93 -3.78
C LYS A 26 -7.58 7.18 -2.63
N LEU A 27 -6.91 7.88 -1.72
CA LEU A 27 -6.31 7.25 -0.53
C LEU A 27 -7.36 6.53 0.32
N LYS A 28 -8.61 7.00 0.31
CA LYS A 28 -9.69 6.38 1.07
C LYS A 28 -9.98 4.95 0.61
N ASP A 29 -9.64 4.62 -0.64
CA ASP A 29 -9.86 3.29 -1.20
C ASP A 29 -8.72 2.31 -0.90
N LEU A 30 -7.66 2.79 -0.25
CA LEU A 30 -6.49 1.99 0.05
C LEU A 30 -6.43 1.65 1.54
N LYS A 31 -6.05 0.41 1.82
CA LYS A 31 -5.85 -0.07 3.20
C LYS A 31 -4.43 -0.62 3.31
N GLU A 32 -3.86 -0.53 4.50
CA GLU A 32 -2.50 -1.02 4.73
C GLU A 32 -2.33 -2.49 4.36
N ASN A 33 -3.35 -3.30 4.61
CA ASN A 33 -3.27 -4.74 4.31
C ASN A 33 -3.28 -5.07 2.82
N MET A 34 -3.51 -4.08 1.97
CA MET A 34 -3.39 -4.23 0.51
C MET A 34 -1.92 -4.19 0.08
N PHE A 35 -1.04 -3.72 0.94
CA PHE A 35 0.37 -3.54 0.66
C PHE A 35 1.17 -4.66 1.34
N THR A 36 2.24 -5.09 0.71
CA THR A 36 3.06 -6.21 1.20
C THR A 36 4.40 -5.78 1.77
N VAL A 37 4.88 -4.59 1.40
CA VAL A 37 6.17 -4.06 1.87
C VAL A 37 5.93 -3.14 3.05
N GLU A 38 6.64 -3.38 4.15
CA GLU A 38 6.45 -2.58 5.38
C GLU A 38 6.67 -1.09 5.16
N TYR A 39 7.70 -0.71 4.42
CA TYR A 39 7.93 0.70 4.11
C TYR A 39 6.74 1.32 3.38
N ASN A 40 6.15 0.56 2.45
CA ASN A 40 5.01 1.05 1.69
C ASN A 40 3.78 1.23 2.57
N LYS A 41 3.57 0.33 3.53
CA LYS A 41 2.47 0.46 4.50
C LYS A 41 2.63 1.71 5.34
N LEU A 42 3.85 1.98 5.81
CA LEU A 42 4.14 3.17 6.61
C LEU A 42 3.91 4.44 5.80
N ILE A 43 4.38 4.45 4.56
CA ILE A 43 4.21 5.60 3.66
C ILE A 43 2.73 5.87 3.41
N LEU A 44 1.95 4.82 3.17
CA LEU A 44 0.51 4.96 2.99
C LEU A 44 -0.14 5.58 4.23
N LYS A 45 0.23 5.11 5.40
CA LYS A 45 -0.29 5.61 6.67
C LYS A 45 0.01 7.11 6.83
N VAL A 46 1.25 7.51 6.53
CA VAL A 46 1.66 8.90 6.60
C VAL A 46 0.89 9.75 5.58
N MET A 47 0.75 9.26 4.37
CA MET A 47 0.00 9.98 3.34
C MET A 47 -1.44 10.21 3.75
N LYS A 48 -2.10 9.21 4.31
CA LYS A 48 -3.48 9.35 4.79
C LYS A 48 -3.57 10.40 5.90
N SER A 49 -2.62 10.38 6.83
CA SER A 49 -2.57 11.37 7.91
C SER A 49 -2.40 12.78 7.38
N LEU A 50 -1.48 12.98 6.43
CA LEU A 50 -1.25 14.27 5.82
C LEU A 50 -2.48 14.75 5.05
N TYR A 51 -3.10 13.86 4.31
CA TYR A 51 -4.28 14.21 3.52
C TYR A 51 -5.44 14.64 4.43
N GLU A 52 -5.67 13.91 5.52
CA GLU A 52 -6.72 14.24 6.49
C GLU A 52 -6.48 15.59 7.14
N SER A 53 -5.21 15.95 7.33
CA SER A 53 -4.82 17.25 7.88
C SER A 53 -4.78 18.35 6.82
N LYS A 54 -5.14 18.02 5.58
CA LYS A 54 -5.14 18.96 4.44
C LYS A 54 -3.75 19.50 4.13
N LEU A 55 -2.73 18.65 4.34
CA LEU A 55 -1.34 18.98 4.04
C LEU A 55 -0.92 18.34 2.71
N SER A 56 0.13 18.90 2.13
CA SER A 56 0.65 18.40 0.86
C SER A 56 1.29 17.02 1.00
N LEU A 57 1.17 16.20 -0.04
CA LEU A 57 1.78 14.87 -0.10
C LEU A 57 3.14 14.91 -0.79
N ASP A 58 3.93 15.95 -0.53
CA ASP A 58 5.26 16.06 -1.11
C ASP A 58 6.29 15.22 -0.33
N ILE A 59 7.43 15.01 -0.98
CA ILE A 59 8.49 14.18 -0.41
C ILE A 59 8.95 14.71 0.95
N GLU A 60 9.10 16.02 1.07
CA GLU A 60 9.59 16.66 2.30
C GLU A 60 8.63 16.41 3.47
N SER A 61 7.34 16.63 3.26
CA SER A 61 6.34 16.44 4.30
C SER A 61 6.25 14.96 4.72
N ILE A 62 6.27 14.06 3.76
CA ILE A 62 6.23 12.62 4.01
C ILE A 62 7.48 12.19 4.78
N PHE A 63 8.64 12.64 4.32
CA PHE A 63 9.91 12.26 4.95
C PHE A 63 9.99 12.76 6.39
N THR A 64 9.55 14.00 6.66
CA THR A 64 9.54 14.55 8.00
C THR A 64 8.75 13.68 8.96
N LYS A 65 7.55 13.26 8.54
CA LYS A 65 6.71 12.37 9.36
C LYS A 65 7.35 11.01 9.57
N LEU A 66 7.92 10.44 8.53
CA LEU A 66 8.58 9.13 8.62
C LEU A 66 9.80 9.19 9.54
N LYS A 67 10.53 10.29 9.52
CA LYS A 67 11.69 10.48 10.39
C LYS A 67 11.26 10.57 11.85
N GLU A 68 10.17 11.27 12.13
CA GLU A 68 9.62 11.35 13.49
C GLU A 68 9.24 9.98 14.03
N MET A 69 8.85 9.06 13.15
CA MET A 69 8.46 7.70 13.52
C MET A 69 9.65 6.75 13.62
N ASN A 70 10.87 7.22 13.37
CA ASN A 70 12.08 6.39 13.31
C ASN A 70 11.90 5.19 12.38
N SER A 71 11.27 5.42 11.23
CA SER A 71 10.89 4.37 10.30
C SER A 71 12.06 3.74 9.54
N GLY A 72 13.16 4.47 9.40
CA GLY A 72 14.28 4.03 8.57
C GLY A 72 14.11 4.31 7.08
N VAL A 73 12.95 4.80 6.66
CA VAL A 73 12.72 5.14 5.24
C VAL A 73 13.49 6.42 4.92
N ASN A 74 14.32 6.38 3.88
CA ASN A 74 15.12 7.54 3.50
C ASN A 74 14.49 8.28 2.31
N VAL A 75 15.04 9.47 2.05
CA VAL A 75 14.53 10.35 0.99
C VAL A 75 14.72 9.76 -0.40
N THR A 76 15.77 8.95 -0.57
CA THR A 76 16.03 8.29 -1.85
C THR A 76 14.91 7.33 -2.21
N TYR A 77 14.41 6.58 -1.22
CA TYR A 77 13.29 5.67 -1.44
C TYR A 77 12.06 6.45 -1.95
N LEU A 78 11.75 7.57 -1.30
CA LEU A 78 10.61 8.41 -1.70
C LEU A 78 10.79 8.99 -3.11
N SER A 79 11.99 9.41 -3.45
CA SER A 79 12.30 9.92 -4.79
C SER A 79 12.11 8.82 -5.84
N ASN A 80 12.53 7.60 -5.52
CA ASN A 80 12.34 6.47 -6.41
C ASN A 80 10.86 6.16 -6.63
N LEU A 81 10.05 6.29 -5.58
CA LEU A 81 8.59 6.12 -5.73
C LEU A 81 8.03 7.13 -6.73
N ALA A 82 8.43 8.39 -6.61
CA ALA A 82 7.97 9.43 -7.53
C ALA A 82 8.34 9.10 -8.97
N SER A 83 9.53 8.54 -9.18
CA SER A 83 9.98 8.17 -10.52
C SER A 83 9.21 6.99 -11.11
N MET A 84 8.56 6.20 -10.27
CA MET A 84 7.77 5.05 -10.70
C MET A 84 6.28 5.38 -10.88
N SER A 85 5.90 6.64 -10.75
CA SER A 85 4.50 7.06 -10.83
C SER A 85 3.88 6.74 -12.20
N GLN A 86 2.62 6.33 -12.17
CA GLN A 86 1.79 6.13 -13.36
C GLN A 86 0.39 6.62 -13.03
N CYS A 87 0.26 7.94 -12.96
CA CYS A 87 -0.97 8.58 -12.51
C CYS A 87 -2.20 8.18 -13.31
N SER A 88 -2.06 8.03 -14.62
CA SER A 88 -3.17 7.65 -15.49
C SER A 88 -3.66 6.21 -15.26
N SER A 89 -2.82 5.38 -14.63
CA SER A 89 -3.15 3.97 -14.37
C SER A 89 -3.52 3.71 -12.91
N ILE A 90 -3.67 4.75 -12.10
CA ILE A 90 -3.84 4.57 -10.66
C ILE A 90 -5.07 3.73 -10.31
N ASP A 91 -6.20 3.95 -10.98
CA ASP A 91 -7.42 3.20 -10.71
C ASP A 91 -7.26 1.72 -11.04
N SER A 92 -6.60 1.41 -12.15
CA SER A 92 -6.30 0.03 -12.53
C SER A 92 -5.40 -0.62 -11.49
N HIS A 93 -4.37 0.09 -11.05
CA HIS A 93 -3.42 -0.43 -10.08
C HIS A 93 -4.09 -0.68 -8.73
N ILE A 94 -4.96 0.22 -8.28
CA ILE A 94 -5.73 0.04 -7.04
C ILE A 94 -6.62 -1.20 -7.16
N SER A 95 -7.30 -1.37 -8.30
CA SER A 95 -8.12 -2.56 -8.56
C SER A 95 -7.32 -3.85 -8.46
N ILE A 96 -6.10 -3.85 -9.00
CA ILE A 96 -5.24 -5.02 -8.94
C ILE A 96 -4.87 -5.36 -7.49
N LEU A 97 -4.55 -4.35 -6.68
CA LEU A 97 -4.23 -4.60 -5.26
C LEU A 97 -5.43 -5.11 -4.50
N LYS A 98 -6.62 -4.58 -4.77
CA LYS A 98 -7.86 -5.07 -4.15
C LYS A 98 -8.11 -6.53 -4.48
N ASP A 99 -7.93 -6.89 -5.75
CA ASP A 99 -8.12 -8.25 -6.21
C ASP A 99 -7.12 -9.21 -5.54
N LYS A 100 -5.86 -8.80 -5.45
CA LYS A 100 -4.83 -9.61 -4.80
C LYS A 100 -5.12 -9.82 -3.31
N LEU A 101 -5.58 -8.78 -2.63
CA LEU A 101 -5.96 -8.89 -1.23
C LEU A 101 -7.12 -9.88 -1.07
N LEU A 102 -8.15 -9.75 -1.89
CA LEU A 102 -9.31 -10.63 -1.85
C LEU A 102 -8.88 -12.08 -2.04
N ARG A 103 -8.00 -12.34 -3.00
CA ARG A 103 -7.48 -13.70 -3.23
C ARG A 103 -6.75 -14.24 -2.01
N ARG A 104 -5.91 -13.42 -1.37
CA ARG A 104 -5.20 -13.84 -0.16
C ARG A 104 -6.17 -14.16 0.97
N GLU A 105 -7.20 -13.35 1.13
CA GLU A 105 -8.21 -13.56 2.18
C GLU A 105 -9.02 -14.83 1.93
N ILE A 106 -9.37 -15.10 0.68
CA ILE A 106 -10.09 -16.32 0.31
C ILE A 106 -9.23 -17.54 0.61
N ILE A 107 -7.97 -17.52 0.21
CA ILE A 107 -7.04 -18.62 0.45
C ILE A 107 -6.91 -18.89 1.96
N LYS A 108 -6.74 -17.82 2.73
CA LYS A 108 -6.61 -17.92 4.18
C LYS A 108 -7.87 -18.53 4.81
N SER A 109 -9.03 -18.06 4.40
CA SER A 109 -10.31 -18.57 4.91
C SER A 109 -10.49 -20.06 4.59
N CYS A 110 -10.14 -20.45 3.37
CA CYS A 110 -10.23 -21.86 2.96
C CYS A 110 -9.25 -22.73 3.76
N THR A 111 -8.05 -22.24 3.98
CA THR A 111 -7.05 -22.95 4.77
C THR A 111 -7.50 -23.14 6.22
N ASP A 112 -8.03 -22.06 6.82
CA ASP A 112 -8.52 -22.10 8.20
C ASP A 112 -9.67 -23.07 8.34
N LEU A 113 -10.60 -23.05 7.39
CA LEU A 113 -11.75 -23.96 7.40
C LEU A 113 -11.30 -25.41 7.25
N PHE A 114 -10.37 -25.66 6.36
CA PHE A 114 -9.82 -26.99 6.15
C PHE A 114 -9.18 -27.54 7.43
N GLN A 115 -8.41 -26.71 8.12
CA GLN A 115 -7.78 -27.11 9.38
C GLN A 115 -8.81 -27.39 10.47
N LYS A 116 -9.87 -26.60 10.54
CA LYS A 116 -10.97 -26.83 11.48
C LYS A 116 -11.63 -28.18 11.22
N LEU A 117 -11.90 -28.49 9.97
CA LEU A 117 -12.52 -29.79 9.59
C LEU A 117 -11.60 -30.94 9.97
N ARG A 118 -10.31 -30.81 9.75
CA ARG A 118 -9.36 -31.85 10.13
C ARG A 118 -9.36 -32.09 11.64
N ARG A 119 -9.39 -31.01 12.43
CA ARG A 119 -9.45 -31.13 13.89
C ARG A 119 -10.75 -31.76 14.35
N GLY A 120 -11.85 -31.47 13.68
CA GLY A 120 -13.16 -32.04 14.02
C GLY A 120 -13.27 -33.50 13.77
N ARG A 121 -12.36 -34.12 13.03
CA ARG A 121 -12.36 -35.56 12.73
C ARG A 121 -11.64 -36.41 13.76
N ARG A 122 -11.25 -35.83 14.86
CA ARG A 122 -10.44 -36.52 15.87
C ARG A 122 -11.25 -37.11 17.00
N TYR A 123 -12.38 -37.58 16.75
CA TYR A 123 -13.10 -38.28 17.82
C TYR A 123 -13.48 -39.71 17.49
#